data_d5a6954ede32e2fdfbf4fa22ca800989
#
_entry.id   d5a6954ede32e2fdfbf4fa22ca800989
#
_cell.length_a   1.000
_cell.length_b   1.000
_cell.length_c   1.000
_cell.angle_alpha   90.00
_cell.angle_beta   90.00
_cell.angle_gamma   90.00
#
_symmetry.space_group_name_H-M   'P 1'
#
loop_
_entity.id
_entity.type
_entity.pdbx_description
1 polymer ?
#
loop_
_entity_poly.entity_id
_entity_poly.type
_entity_poly.pdbx_seq_one_letter_code
_entity_poly.pdbx_strand_id
1 'polypeptide(L)'
;MGTPTQAMKVKPIGYYEKRWGGGKFVKAGLPDMHICIKGKSIEVELKASNGIPSDLQLRNIKQINESGGCALLVYPKDFEKLQEVIEKVVTDEY
;
A
#
# COMPACT_ATOMS: atom_id res chain seq x y z
N MET A 1 9.20 -3.92 -15.29
CA MET A 1 8.75 -3.44 -14.00
C MET A 1 7.81 -4.44 -13.35
N GLY A 2 8.02 -4.73 -12.10
CA GLY A 2 7.24 -5.74 -11.41
C GLY A 2 6.02 -5.20 -10.68
N THR A 3 5.28 -6.08 -10.06
CA THR A 3 4.23 -5.74 -9.14
C THR A 3 4.82 -5.30 -7.79
N PRO A 4 4.04 -4.65 -6.89
CA PRO A 4 4.54 -4.29 -5.56
C PRO A 4 5.09 -5.49 -4.79
N THR A 5 4.46 -6.67 -4.91
CA THR A 5 4.92 -7.87 -4.23
C THR A 5 6.24 -8.37 -4.81
N GLN A 6 6.47 -8.19 -6.11
CA GLN A 6 7.73 -8.60 -6.73
C GLN A 6 8.89 -7.72 -6.27
N ALA A 7 8.66 -6.44 -6.01
CA ALA A 7 9.69 -5.56 -5.47
C ALA A 7 10.19 -6.05 -4.10
N MET A 8 9.34 -6.72 -3.34
CA MET A 8 9.68 -7.26 -2.01
C MET A 8 10.39 -8.60 -2.08
N LYS A 9 10.30 -9.32 -3.20
CA LYS A 9 10.83 -10.69 -3.32
C LYS A 9 12.31 -10.79 -3.62
N VAL A 10 12.94 -9.71 -4.02
CA VAL A 10 14.35 -9.72 -4.40
C VAL A 10 15.22 -10.14 -3.23
N LYS A 11 14.86 -9.75 -2.03
CA LYS A 11 15.50 -10.21 -0.79
C LYS A 11 14.56 -9.93 0.38
N PRO A 12 14.74 -10.61 1.52
CA PRO A 12 13.82 -10.46 2.66
C PRO A 12 14.07 -9.15 3.42
N ILE A 13 13.66 -8.03 2.84
CA ILE A 13 13.84 -6.71 3.42
C ILE A 13 12.63 -6.23 4.20
N GLY A 14 11.51 -6.94 4.10
CA GLY A 14 10.29 -6.53 4.78
C GLY A 14 9.23 -7.60 4.72
N TYR A 15 8.08 -7.23 5.20
CA TYR A 15 6.90 -8.08 5.27
C TYR A 15 5.77 -7.42 4.50
N TYR A 16 4.97 -8.21 3.79
CA TYR A 16 3.73 -7.72 3.20
C TYR A 16 2.62 -8.73 3.38
N GLU A 17 1.40 -8.25 3.39
CA GLU A 17 0.22 -9.10 3.33
C GLU A 17 -0.83 -8.45 2.45
N LYS A 18 -1.54 -9.27 1.71
CA LYS A 18 -2.67 -8.84 0.90
C LYS A 18 -3.94 -9.14 1.68
N ARG A 19 -4.79 -8.14 1.85
CA ARG A 19 -6.04 -8.31 2.57
C ARG A 19 -7.13 -8.74 1.59
N TRP A 20 -7.80 -9.83 1.94
CA TRP A 20 -8.93 -10.32 1.16
C TRP A 20 -10.20 -9.68 1.73
N GLY A 21 -10.95 -8.95 0.89
CA GLY A 21 -12.18 -8.33 1.30
C GLY A 21 -13.30 -9.34 1.53
N GLY A 22 -14.39 -8.88 2.12
CA GLY A 22 -15.62 -9.65 2.23
C GLY A 22 -15.78 -10.49 3.49
N GLY A 23 -14.85 -10.43 4.39
CA GLY A 23 -15.00 -11.09 5.69
C GLY A 23 -15.97 -10.33 6.58
N LYS A 24 -16.80 -11.07 7.32
CA LYS A 24 -17.81 -10.52 8.22
C LYS A 24 -17.23 -9.58 9.27
N PHE A 25 -16.01 -9.85 9.69
CA PHE A 25 -15.33 -9.09 10.74
C PHE A 25 -14.24 -8.16 10.21
N VAL A 26 -14.13 -8.03 8.88
CA VAL A 26 -13.15 -7.16 8.27
C VAL A 26 -13.73 -5.75 8.18
N LYS A 27 -12.98 -4.76 8.63
CA LYS A 27 -13.37 -3.36 8.52
C LYS A 27 -13.50 -2.98 7.04
N ALA A 28 -14.62 -2.35 6.68
CA ALA A 28 -14.83 -1.90 5.31
C ALA A 28 -13.87 -0.77 4.94
N GLY A 29 -13.46 -0.74 3.68
CA GLY A 29 -12.62 0.35 3.15
C GLY A 29 -11.15 0.27 3.52
N LEU A 30 -10.70 -0.83 4.09
CA LEU A 30 -9.26 -1.01 4.35
C LEU A 30 -8.49 -1.11 3.04
N PRO A 31 -7.26 -0.56 2.98
CA PRO A 31 -6.38 -0.78 1.84
C PRO A 31 -6.10 -2.27 1.60
N ASP A 32 -5.91 -2.62 0.32
CA ASP A 32 -5.75 -4.02 -0.09
C ASP A 32 -4.50 -4.68 0.43
N MET A 33 -3.44 -3.92 0.62
CA MET A 33 -2.14 -4.47 0.95
C MET A 33 -1.49 -3.68 2.07
N HIS A 34 -0.88 -4.40 2.98
CA HIS A 34 -0.08 -3.83 4.05
C HIS A 34 1.37 -4.25 3.85
N ILE A 35 2.26 -3.28 3.88
CA ILE A 35 3.70 -3.49 3.75
C ILE A 35 4.38 -2.94 5.00
N CYS A 36 5.28 -3.72 5.58
CA CYS A 36 6.09 -3.27 6.71
C CYS A 36 7.56 -3.46 6.36
N ILE A 37 8.30 -2.36 6.33
CA ILE A 37 9.72 -2.37 5.99
C ILE A 37 10.46 -1.52 7.01
N LYS A 38 11.45 -2.12 7.66
CA LYS A 38 12.30 -1.42 8.65
C LYS A 38 11.47 -0.71 9.72
N GLY A 39 10.39 -1.35 10.15
CA GLY A 39 9.50 -0.81 11.17
C GLY A 39 8.51 0.23 10.66
N LYS A 40 8.54 0.55 9.39
CA LYS A 40 7.60 1.51 8.79
C LYS A 40 6.49 0.79 8.07
N SER A 41 5.27 1.34 8.19
CA SER A 41 4.06 0.75 7.62
C SER A 41 3.64 1.53 6.38
N ILE A 42 3.38 0.80 5.30
CA ILE A 42 2.86 1.37 4.06
C ILE A 42 1.57 0.63 3.72
N GLU A 43 0.49 1.36 3.57
CA GLU A 43 -0.80 0.81 3.18
C GLU A 43 -1.07 1.14 1.72
N VAL A 44 -1.45 0.14 0.94
CA VAL A 44 -1.62 0.31 -0.51
C VAL A 44 -3.01 -0.13 -0.93
N GLU A 45 -3.73 0.76 -1.59
CA GLU A 45 -4.99 0.46 -2.25
C GLU A 45 -4.71 0.33 -3.75
N LEU A 46 -4.88 -0.86 -4.30
CA LEU A 46 -4.66 -1.12 -5.73
C LEU A 46 -5.96 -0.95 -6.50
N LYS A 47 -5.90 -0.22 -7.60
CA LYS A 47 -7.06 -0.02 -8.47
C LYS A 47 -6.69 -0.37 -9.92
N ALA A 48 -7.67 -0.91 -10.66
CA ALA A 48 -7.55 -1.05 -12.11
C ALA A 48 -7.55 0.35 -12.74
N SER A 49 -7.10 0.44 -13.98
CA SER A 49 -6.95 1.73 -14.66
C SER A 49 -8.21 2.58 -14.66
N ASN A 50 -9.38 1.97 -14.70
CA ASN A 50 -10.66 2.67 -14.68
C ASN A 50 -11.37 2.58 -13.32
N GLY A 51 -10.67 2.10 -12.29
CA GLY A 51 -11.26 1.95 -10.97
C GLY A 51 -11.44 3.28 -10.26
N ILE A 52 -12.52 3.40 -9.49
CA ILE A 52 -12.81 4.59 -8.70
C ILE A 52 -12.85 4.19 -7.23
N PRO A 53 -12.04 4.80 -6.37
CA PRO A 53 -12.09 4.46 -4.95
C PRO A 53 -13.40 4.94 -4.33
N SER A 54 -13.88 4.20 -3.34
CA SER A 54 -15.06 4.62 -2.58
C SER A 54 -14.68 5.78 -1.64
N ASP A 55 -15.70 6.51 -1.20
CA ASP A 55 -15.48 7.58 -0.21
C ASP A 55 -14.87 7.04 1.07
N LEU A 56 -15.25 5.85 1.47
CA LEU A 56 -14.70 5.21 2.67
C LEU A 56 -13.22 4.86 2.49
N GLN A 57 -12.84 4.37 1.31
CA GLN A 57 -11.43 4.10 1.00
C GLN A 57 -10.61 5.38 1.06
N LEU A 58 -11.11 6.46 0.46
CA LEU A 58 -10.42 7.75 0.48
C LEU A 58 -10.30 8.31 1.90
N ARG A 59 -11.34 8.16 2.70
CA ARG A 59 -11.32 8.59 4.09
C ARG A 59 -10.26 7.82 4.89
N ASN A 60 -10.18 6.52 4.71
CA ASN A 60 -9.21 5.70 5.43
C ASN A 60 -7.79 6.06 5.03
N ILE A 61 -7.54 6.27 3.75
CA ILE A 61 -6.23 6.72 3.27
C ILE A 61 -5.84 8.06 3.91
N LYS A 62 -6.76 8.99 3.91
CA LYS A 62 -6.53 10.31 4.52
C LYS A 62 -6.22 10.18 6.00
N GLN A 63 -7.01 9.38 6.72
CA GLN A 63 -6.82 9.18 8.15
C GLN A 63 -5.46 8.58 8.48
N ILE A 64 -5.05 7.58 7.71
CA ILE A 64 -3.74 6.94 7.90
C ILE A 64 -2.63 7.96 7.71
N ASN A 65 -2.70 8.75 6.64
CA ASN A 65 -1.67 9.76 6.34
C ASN A 65 -1.63 10.85 7.42
N GLU A 66 -2.79 11.29 7.88
CA GLU A 66 -2.87 12.30 8.95
C GLU A 66 -2.37 11.77 10.29
N SER A 67 -2.40 10.46 10.47
CA SER A 67 -1.92 9.82 11.70
C SER A 67 -0.41 9.54 11.67
N GLY A 68 0.30 9.99 10.64
CA GLY A 68 1.73 9.77 10.52
C GLY A 68 2.11 8.52 9.76
N GLY A 69 1.14 7.79 9.23
CA GLY A 69 1.39 6.62 8.38
C GLY A 69 1.61 7.00 6.93
N CYS A 70 1.75 5.99 6.09
CA CYS A 70 1.86 6.16 4.65
C CYS A 70 0.81 5.29 3.97
N ALA A 71 -0.17 5.91 3.34
CA ALA A 71 -1.20 5.21 2.58
C ALA A 71 -1.26 5.75 1.17
N LEU A 72 -1.30 4.85 0.19
CA LEU A 72 -1.20 5.19 -1.23
C LEU A 72 -2.34 4.56 -2.00
N LEU A 73 -2.89 5.33 -2.93
CA LEU A 73 -3.81 4.83 -3.94
C LEU A 73 -2.99 4.62 -5.22
N VAL A 74 -2.93 3.37 -5.70
CA VAL A 74 -2.01 2.99 -6.75
C VAL A 74 -2.76 2.39 -7.94
N TYR A 75 -2.63 3.03 -9.09
CA TYR A 75 -3.07 2.52 -10.39
C TYR A 75 -1.87 1.89 -11.10
N PRO A 76 -2.08 1.11 -12.17
CA PRO A 76 -0.95 0.51 -12.89
C PRO A 76 0.11 1.53 -13.32
N LYS A 77 -0.30 2.73 -13.71
CA LYS A 77 0.62 3.81 -14.10
C LYS A 77 1.51 4.29 -12.95
N ASP A 78 1.13 3.99 -11.71
CA ASP A 78 1.82 4.48 -10.52
C ASP A 78 2.76 3.44 -9.89
N PHE A 79 2.92 2.28 -10.52
CA PHE A 79 3.77 1.22 -9.96
C PHE A 79 5.21 1.66 -9.76
N GLU A 80 5.72 2.52 -10.65
CA GLU A 80 7.07 3.06 -10.48
C GLU A 80 7.18 3.94 -9.24
N LYS A 81 6.16 4.74 -8.98
CA LYS A 81 6.12 5.59 -7.79
C LYS A 81 6.09 4.75 -6.52
N LEU A 82 5.31 3.67 -6.53
CA LEU A 82 5.27 2.77 -5.39
C LEU A 82 6.65 2.16 -5.13
N GLN A 83 7.31 1.73 -6.19
CA GLN A 83 8.66 1.18 -6.09
C GLN A 83 9.63 2.20 -5.51
N GLU A 84 9.54 3.46 -5.94
CA GLU A 84 10.37 4.54 -5.40
C GLU A 84 10.13 4.75 -3.90
N VAL A 85 8.86 4.71 -3.47
CA VAL A 85 8.53 4.86 -2.05
C VAL A 85 9.14 3.72 -1.24
N ILE A 86 9.03 2.48 -1.74
CA ILE A 86 9.61 1.32 -1.07
C ILE A 86 11.12 1.48 -0.96
N GLU A 87 11.79 1.91 -2.02
CA GLU A 87 13.23 2.11 -2.02
C GLU A 87 13.65 3.19 -1.02
N LYS A 88 12.91 4.28 -0.94
CA LYS A 88 13.18 5.35 0.03
C LYS A 88 13.04 4.87 1.47
N VAL A 89 12.05 4.04 1.74
CA VAL A 89 11.88 3.46 3.07
C VAL A 89 13.05 2.54 3.41
N VAL A 90 13.49 1.73 2.45
CA VAL A 90 14.62 0.81 2.63
C VAL A 90 15.91 1.59 2.94
N THR A 91 16.10 2.75 2.33
CA THR A 91 17.30 3.56 2.52
C THR A 91 17.17 4.61 3.62
N ASP A 92 16.08 4.59 4.38
CA ASP A 92 15.79 5.54 5.46
C ASP A 92 15.65 7.00 4.98
N GLU A 93 15.26 7.20 3.72
CA GLU A 93 15.05 8.54 3.16
C GLU A 93 13.61 9.00 3.24
N TYR A 94 12.72 8.12 3.68
CA TYR A 94 11.29 8.41 3.75
C TYR A 94 10.89 8.95 5.11
#